data_f751a61f3010f84e9bc3c92343308304
#
_entry.id   f751a61f3010f84e9bc3c92343308304
#
_cell.length_a   1.000
_cell.length_b   1.000
_cell.length_c   1.000
_cell.angle_alpha   90.00
_cell.angle_beta   90.00
_cell.angle_gamma   90.00
#
_symmetry.space_group_name_H-M   'P 1'
#
loop_
_entity.id
_entity.type
_entity.pdbx_description
1 polymer ?
#
loop_
_entity_poly.entity_id
_entity_poly.type
_entity_poly.pdbx_seq_one_letter_code
_entity_poly.pdbx_strand_id
1 'polypeptide(L)'
;MNKKRLVLIIVILLILAIAVTFTILYFVKRAKYVYDIKDVSNIEYNIINIDGKYGVIDGKGNVVIDPNYDVIQIPDPSQPIFVCMQNYNAETKEYQTKVLNDRKEQIITGYENVQAIPIEAANDGVPFENTVLKYKKDGKYGLVDMEGKEITDPIYDEISGMMYKEGMLLVKQGEKVGIININGIEVIEPIYDNIAVDGYYDSNTRYKETGFIVCQIKENGYRYGYVDYRGDTILDTEYTEIERVTEIENEDAIYLVAYQDGQAGLFRNKKMILNHEYEEIVYYAYNDVFVVQRNGHQGITDRQGNIKIDTKYSNISFGGIYVNATENNEDKILDLNGNEVNDGYISKFPTNDGQHYIVYGLDGYYKIIDTDGNIVVDNNYTNIEEVGNNYFIVANDKNNGIIDLSGKSLVELKYNSIVKLGNTDLLQANMSSTSTISLINKNMQIVATMDNASIAVEDSYIRIYSNTENKYFDFNGNELQAKEVFPNNRLFAKKIGNKWGFVDYDGNLKVQNEYDMVTEFNEYGFAGIKLDDKWGVIDENGNIVVEPVYELENYSPMFIGKFYKADSWYGYDFYTDEINAEEN
;
A
#
# COMPACT_ATOMS: atom_id res chain seq x y z
N MET A 1 50.82 35.42 -27.34
CA MET A 1 49.39 35.42 -26.98
C MET A 1 49.16 36.52 -25.94
N ASN A 2 48.17 37.39 -26.14
CA ASN A 2 47.91 38.51 -25.23
C ASN A 2 47.40 37.97 -23.88
N LYS A 3 47.93 38.47 -22.73
CA LYS A 3 47.57 38.02 -21.36
C LYS A 3 46.04 37.90 -21.16
N LYS A 4 45.28 38.85 -21.75
CA LYS A 4 43.79 38.78 -21.69
C LYS A 4 43.19 37.55 -22.40
N ARG A 5 43.76 37.11 -23.53
CA ARG A 5 43.32 35.91 -24.24
C ARG A 5 43.69 34.62 -23.47
N LEU A 6 44.87 34.61 -22.81
CA LEU A 6 45.27 33.47 -21.99
C LEU A 6 44.36 33.31 -20.78
N VAL A 7 44.02 34.42 -20.09
CA VAL A 7 43.07 34.39 -18.94
C VAL A 7 41.69 33.92 -19.39
N LEU A 8 41.19 34.41 -20.54
CA LEU A 8 39.90 33.97 -21.07
C LEU A 8 39.88 32.46 -21.38
N ILE A 9 40.94 31.92 -21.98
CA ILE A 9 41.04 30.47 -22.25
C ILE A 9 41.05 29.67 -20.94
N ILE A 10 41.77 30.11 -19.92
CA ILE A 10 41.82 29.44 -18.61
C ILE A 10 40.43 29.45 -17.97
N VAL A 11 39.71 30.54 -18.01
CA VAL A 11 38.35 30.64 -17.46
C VAL A 11 37.38 29.73 -18.22
N ILE A 12 37.46 29.67 -19.56
CA ILE A 12 36.63 28.75 -20.36
C ILE A 12 36.93 27.29 -20.02
N LEU A 13 38.22 26.93 -19.89
CA LEU A 13 38.60 25.55 -19.51
C LEU A 13 38.15 25.18 -18.10
N LEU A 14 38.16 26.12 -17.15
CA LEU A 14 37.63 25.93 -15.81
C LEU A 14 36.10 25.71 -15.82
N ILE A 15 35.37 26.53 -16.58
CA ILE A 15 33.92 26.35 -16.74
C ILE A 15 33.58 25.00 -17.37
N LEU A 16 34.32 24.58 -18.41
CA LEU A 16 34.16 23.28 -19.05
C LEU A 16 34.46 22.14 -18.07
N ALA A 17 35.54 22.22 -17.28
CA ALA A 17 35.88 21.23 -16.28
C ALA A 17 34.80 21.11 -15.21
N ILE A 18 34.24 22.23 -14.73
CA ILE A 18 33.14 22.27 -13.79
C ILE A 18 31.90 21.63 -14.43
N ALA A 19 31.54 21.98 -15.66
CA ALA A 19 30.39 21.42 -16.37
C ALA A 19 30.53 19.90 -16.55
N VAL A 20 31.72 19.42 -16.94
CA VAL A 20 32.02 17.98 -17.06
C VAL A 20 31.89 17.27 -15.70
N THR A 21 32.41 17.89 -14.64
CA THR A 21 32.27 17.33 -13.28
C THR A 21 30.81 17.23 -12.85
N PHE A 22 30.00 18.28 -13.06
CA PHE A 22 28.57 18.24 -12.79
C PHE A 22 27.83 17.18 -13.62
N THR A 23 28.20 17.04 -14.90
CA THR A 23 27.63 16.00 -15.77
C THR A 23 27.97 14.60 -15.27
N ILE A 24 29.22 14.35 -14.90
CA ILE A 24 29.65 13.05 -14.32
C ILE A 24 28.89 12.79 -13.01
N LEU A 25 28.84 13.76 -12.10
CA LEU A 25 28.10 13.63 -10.84
C LEU A 25 26.62 13.36 -11.07
N TYR A 26 26.01 14.01 -12.06
CA TYR A 26 24.62 13.76 -12.43
C TYR A 26 24.40 12.31 -12.91
N PHE A 27 25.26 11.81 -13.80
CA PHE A 27 25.14 10.43 -14.28
C PHE A 27 25.44 9.40 -13.20
N VAL A 28 26.42 9.64 -12.32
CA VAL A 28 26.73 8.76 -11.18
C VAL A 28 25.55 8.72 -10.21
N LYS A 29 24.96 9.87 -9.86
CA LYS A 29 23.74 9.89 -9.02
C LYS A 29 22.58 9.16 -9.68
N ARG A 30 22.36 9.38 -10.99
CA ARG A 30 21.29 8.72 -11.71
C ARG A 30 21.48 7.20 -11.75
N ALA A 31 22.70 6.71 -11.90
CA ALA A 31 22.99 5.27 -11.93
C ALA A 31 22.65 4.56 -10.61
N LYS A 32 22.69 5.26 -9.46
CA LYS A 32 22.40 4.67 -8.15
C LYS A 32 20.97 4.15 -8.01
N TYR A 33 20.01 4.74 -8.70
CA TYR A 33 18.59 4.40 -8.57
C TYR A 33 17.86 4.14 -9.91
N VAL A 34 18.61 4.14 -11.03
CA VAL A 34 18.06 3.72 -12.32
C VAL A 34 18.34 2.21 -12.46
N TYR A 35 17.31 1.43 -12.27
CA TYR A 35 17.28 -0.02 -12.49
C TYR A 35 15.97 -0.38 -13.20
N ASP A 36 15.97 -1.50 -13.89
CA ASP A 36 14.82 -1.98 -14.65
C ASP A 36 14.08 -3.01 -13.79
N ILE A 37 12.99 -2.59 -13.16
CA ILE A 37 12.05 -3.50 -12.49
C ILE A 37 11.15 -4.07 -13.57
N LYS A 38 11.09 -5.40 -13.64
CA LYS A 38 10.23 -6.09 -14.60
C LYS A 38 8.97 -6.56 -13.89
N ASP A 39 7.85 -6.04 -14.33
CA ASP A 39 6.55 -6.58 -13.93
C ASP A 39 6.33 -7.95 -14.58
N VAL A 40 5.81 -8.90 -13.81
CA VAL A 40 5.41 -10.20 -14.33
C VAL A 40 4.09 -10.02 -15.08
N SER A 41 4.18 -10.04 -16.41
CA SER A 41 3.02 -9.82 -17.28
C SER A 41 2.16 -11.07 -17.49
N ASN A 42 2.70 -12.27 -17.21
CA ASN A 42 2.03 -13.54 -17.43
C ASN A 42 2.64 -14.64 -16.59
N ILE A 43 1.83 -15.48 -15.97
CA ILE A 43 2.29 -16.65 -15.22
C ILE A 43 2.23 -17.87 -16.15
N GLU A 44 3.37 -18.36 -16.57
CA GLU A 44 3.51 -19.52 -17.46
C GLU A 44 3.90 -20.79 -16.70
N TYR A 45 4.56 -20.66 -15.53
CA TYR A 45 5.10 -21.80 -14.77
C TYR A 45 4.67 -21.73 -13.31
N ASN A 46 4.31 -22.90 -12.77
CA ASN A 46 3.87 -23.03 -11.39
C ASN A 46 4.47 -24.22 -10.67
N ILE A 47 4.64 -24.04 -9.37
CA ILE A 47 5.11 -25.10 -8.47
C ILE A 47 3.94 -26.05 -8.18
N ILE A 48 4.22 -27.34 -8.23
CA ILE A 48 3.30 -28.41 -7.79
C ILE A 48 3.95 -29.22 -6.66
N ASN A 49 3.10 -29.77 -5.80
CA ASN A 49 3.53 -30.72 -4.78
C ASN A 49 2.85 -32.07 -5.03
N ILE A 50 3.64 -33.15 -5.05
CA ILE A 50 3.14 -34.52 -5.11
C ILE A 50 3.90 -35.33 -4.04
N ASP A 51 3.16 -35.85 -3.04
CA ASP A 51 3.70 -36.66 -1.95
C ASP A 51 4.88 -35.97 -1.22
N GLY A 52 4.79 -34.67 -0.97
CA GLY A 52 5.79 -33.87 -0.26
C GLY A 52 7.04 -33.54 -1.08
N LYS A 53 6.99 -33.71 -2.41
CA LYS A 53 8.06 -33.31 -3.33
C LYS A 53 7.53 -32.29 -4.34
N TYR A 54 8.35 -31.30 -4.60
CA TYR A 54 8.03 -30.19 -5.50
C TYR A 54 8.52 -30.44 -6.92
N GLY A 55 7.70 -30.05 -7.89
CA GLY A 55 7.97 -30.01 -9.31
C GLY A 55 7.45 -28.70 -9.91
N VAL A 56 7.50 -28.57 -11.24
CA VAL A 56 6.95 -27.42 -11.98
C VAL A 56 6.11 -27.92 -13.14
N ILE A 57 4.96 -27.27 -13.35
CA ILE A 57 4.13 -27.41 -14.53
C ILE A 57 4.14 -26.14 -15.38
N ASP A 58 3.89 -26.29 -16.69
CA ASP A 58 3.64 -25.17 -17.59
C ASP A 58 2.17 -24.72 -17.53
N GLY A 59 1.84 -23.60 -18.18
CA GLY A 59 0.48 -23.06 -18.26
C GLY A 59 -0.55 -23.97 -18.96
N LYS A 60 -0.14 -25.15 -19.44
CA LYS A 60 -1.01 -26.18 -20.02
C LYS A 60 -1.17 -27.39 -19.10
N GLY A 61 -0.52 -27.37 -17.95
CA GLY A 61 -0.52 -28.46 -16.98
C GLY A 61 0.50 -29.57 -17.27
N ASN A 62 1.41 -29.40 -18.25
CA ASN A 62 2.45 -30.39 -18.50
C ASN A 62 3.57 -30.27 -17.44
N VAL A 63 4.01 -31.40 -16.90
CA VAL A 63 5.14 -31.44 -15.96
C VAL A 63 6.45 -31.14 -16.69
N VAL A 64 7.05 -29.98 -16.41
CA VAL A 64 8.35 -29.59 -16.97
C VAL A 64 9.51 -29.92 -16.04
N ILE A 65 9.31 -29.85 -14.71
CA ILE A 65 10.24 -30.36 -13.71
C ILE A 65 9.52 -31.43 -12.88
N ASP A 66 10.07 -32.63 -12.82
CA ASP A 66 9.47 -33.72 -12.08
C ASP A 66 9.46 -33.41 -10.56
N PRO A 67 8.43 -33.84 -9.80
CA PRO A 67 8.31 -33.56 -8.37
C PRO A 67 9.29 -34.41 -7.55
N ASN A 68 10.55 -34.03 -7.55
CA ASN A 68 11.66 -34.71 -6.90
C ASN A 68 12.44 -33.82 -5.91
N TYR A 69 12.13 -32.54 -5.84
CA TYR A 69 12.87 -31.55 -5.06
C TYR A 69 12.22 -31.28 -3.70
N ASP A 70 13.03 -30.87 -2.72
CA ASP A 70 12.56 -30.50 -1.39
C ASP A 70 11.96 -29.08 -1.37
N VAL A 71 12.48 -28.19 -2.23
CA VAL A 71 12.00 -26.81 -2.44
C VAL A 71 12.27 -26.42 -3.88
N ILE A 72 11.37 -25.64 -4.48
CA ILE A 72 11.60 -24.96 -5.75
C ILE A 72 11.27 -23.49 -5.57
N GLN A 73 12.09 -22.61 -6.13
CA GLN A 73 11.82 -21.18 -6.25
C GLN A 73 11.73 -20.83 -7.74
N ILE A 74 10.70 -20.07 -8.11
CA ILE A 74 10.52 -19.52 -9.46
C ILE A 74 10.62 -18.01 -9.34
N PRO A 75 11.79 -17.40 -9.68
CA PRO A 75 11.99 -15.97 -9.54
C PRO A 75 11.09 -15.16 -10.46
N ASP A 76 10.92 -15.61 -11.70
CA ASP A 76 10.03 -15.01 -12.69
C ASP A 76 9.14 -16.11 -13.30
N PRO A 77 7.84 -16.18 -12.91
CA PRO A 77 6.93 -17.21 -13.41
C PRO A 77 6.64 -17.13 -14.92
N SER A 78 7.03 -16.07 -15.59
CA SER A 78 6.93 -15.95 -17.06
C SER A 78 8.13 -16.56 -17.80
N GLN A 79 9.19 -16.94 -17.05
CA GLN A 79 10.45 -17.44 -17.61
C GLN A 79 10.73 -18.88 -17.18
N PRO A 80 11.34 -19.70 -18.04
CA PRO A 80 11.70 -21.08 -17.72
C PRO A 80 12.98 -21.16 -16.88
N ILE A 81 12.98 -20.57 -15.69
CA ILE A 81 14.12 -20.53 -14.78
C ILE A 81 13.67 -20.98 -13.40
N PHE A 82 14.19 -22.13 -12.94
CA PHE A 82 13.77 -22.78 -11.71
C PHE A 82 14.96 -23.07 -10.82
N VAL A 83 14.96 -22.51 -9.60
CA VAL A 83 15.96 -22.83 -8.57
C VAL A 83 15.45 -24.04 -7.79
N CYS A 84 16.01 -25.22 -8.12
CA CYS A 84 15.62 -26.50 -7.56
C CYS A 84 16.57 -26.89 -6.41
N MET A 85 16.01 -27.16 -5.23
CA MET A 85 16.73 -27.43 -3.98
C MET A 85 16.48 -28.84 -3.48
N GLN A 86 17.54 -29.51 -3.03
CA GLN A 86 17.48 -30.87 -2.46
C GLN A 86 18.59 -31.08 -1.45
N ASN A 87 18.51 -32.17 -0.68
CA ASN A 87 19.56 -32.61 0.23
C ASN A 87 19.97 -31.53 1.24
N TYR A 88 19.02 -31.09 2.08
CA TYR A 88 19.28 -30.12 3.15
C TYR A 88 20.38 -30.61 4.08
N ASN A 89 21.40 -29.78 4.27
CA ASN A 89 22.47 -30.02 5.23
C ASN A 89 22.17 -29.26 6.54
N ALA A 90 21.90 -30.00 7.61
CA ALA A 90 21.55 -29.42 8.91
C ALA A 90 22.71 -28.67 9.60
N GLU A 91 23.97 -28.98 9.26
CA GLU A 91 25.13 -28.32 9.85
C GLU A 91 25.37 -26.93 9.21
N THR A 92 25.30 -26.85 7.88
CA THR A 92 25.46 -25.58 7.13
C THR A 92 24.15 -24.82 7.00
N LYS A 93 22.99 -25.45 7.26
CA LYS A 93 21.64 -24.93 7.04
C LYS A 93 21.37 -24.57 5.57
N GLU A 94 21.97 -25.29 4.65
CA GLU A 94 21.86 -25.02 3.22
C GLU A 94 21.37 -26.24 2.46
N TYR A 95 20.68 -26.00 1.35
CA TYR A 95 20.34 -26.99 0.34
C TYR A 95 21.42 -27.06 -0.74
N GLN A 96 21.54 -28.20 -1.39
CA GLN A 96 22.20 -28.28 -2.69
C GLN A 96 21.23 -27.70 -3.74
N THR A 97 21.70 -26.74 -4.53
CA THR A 97 20.89 -26.03 -5.52
C THR A 97 21.30 -26.33 -6.95
N LYS A 98 20.33 -26.32 -7.86
CA LYS A 98 20.52 -26.36 -9.31
C LYS A 98 19.54 -25.36 -9.94
N VAL A 99 20.03 -24.56 -10.88
CA VAL A 99 19.15 -23.71 -11.68
C VAL A 99 18.87 -24.41 -13.01
N LEU A 100 17.63 -24.82 -13.22
CA LEU A 100 17.19 -25.59 -14.39
C LEU A 100 16.25 -24.76 -15.27
N ASN A 101 16.23 -25.06 -16.57
CA ASN A 101 15.20 -24.58 -17.51
C ASN A 101 14.09 -25.62 -17.69
N ASP A 102 13.08 -25.31 -18.53
CA ASP A 102 11.96 -26.16 -18.90
C ASP A 102 12.35 -27.46 -19.62
N ARG A 103 13.59 -27.54 -20.13
CA ARG A 103 14.18 -28.75 -20.74
C ARG A 103 15.01 -29.55 -19.75
N LYS A 104 14.97 -29.21 -18.46
CA LYS A 104 15.74 -29.84 -17.38
C LYS A 104 17.26 -29.67 -17.54
N GLU A 105 17.70 -28.70 -18.33
CA GLU A 105 19.12 -28.38 -18.50
C GLU A 105 19.56 -27.43 -17.37
N GLN A 106 20.73 -27.70 -16.79
CA GLN A 106 21.31 -26.79 -15.81
C GLN A 106 21.92 -25.58 -16.51
N ILE A 107 21.35 -24.39 -16.29
CA ILE A 107 21.69 -23.17 -17.01
C ILE A 107 22.70 -22.29 -16.25
N ILE A 108 22.80 -22.41 -14.93
CA ILE A 108 23.77 -21.69 -14.11
C ILE A 108 24.65 -22.70 -13.37
N THR A 109 25.97 -22.60 -13.56
CA THR A 109 26.97 -23.55 -13.02
C THR A 109 28.19 -22.82 -12.48
N GLY A 110 29.03 -23.52 -11.69
CA GLY A 110 30.32 -22.99 -11.21
C GLY A 110 30.24 -22.29 -9.85
N TYR A 111 29.09 -22.36 -9.19
CA TYR A 111 28.87 -21.78 -7.86
C TYR A 111 28.54 -22.86 -6.81
N GLU A 112 28.85 -22.57 -5.54
CA GLU A 112 28.54 -23.45 -4.41
C GLU A 112 27.04 -23.55 -4.20
N ASN A 113 26.35 -22.42 -4.38
CA ASN A 113 24.90 -22.28 -4.19
C ASN A 113 24.37 -21.14 -5.07
N VAL A 114 23.14 -21.24 -5.55
CA VAL A 114 22.41 -20.17 -6.24
C VAL A 114 20.98 -20.16 -5.71
N GLN A 115 20.46 -19.01 -5.36
CA GLN A 115 19.11 -18.86 -4.77
C GLN A 115 18.41 -17.64 -5.35
N ALA A 116 17.08 -17.72 -5.44
CA ALA A 116 16.25 -16.53 -5.60
C ALA A 116 16.30 -15.66 -4.32
N ILE A 117 16.09 -14.38 -4.47
CA ILE A 117 16.12 -13.42 -3.37
C ILE A 117 14.68 -13.11 -2.99
N PRO A 118 14.18 -13.54 -1.80
CA PRO A 118 12.81 -13.25 -1.38
C PRO A 118 12.60 -11.74 -1.18
N ILE A 119 11.44 -11.24 -1.61
CA ILE A 119 10.97 -9.88 -1.39
C ILE A 119 9.66 -9.98 -0.61
N GLU A 120 9.56 -9.27 0.52
CA GLU A 120 8.32 -9.16 1.25
C GLU A 120 7.46 -8.05 0.66
N ALA A 121 6.18 -8.34 0.42
CA ALA A 121 5.17 -7.40 -0.11
C ALA A 121 5.53 -6.79 -1.49
N ALA A 122 5.93 -7.64 -2.44
CA ALA A 122 6.07 -7.25 -3.84
C ALA A 122 4.72 -6.80 -4.43
N ASN A 123 4.74 -5.71 -5.21
CA ASN A 123 3.50 -5.11 -5.77
C ASN A 123 2.84 -5.98 -6.86
N ASP A 124 3.60 -6.90 -7.47
CA ASP A 124 3.15 -7.80 -8.54
C ASP A 124 2.75 -9.20 -8.04
N GLY A 125 2.80 -9.42 -6.70
CA GLY A 125 2.50 -10.71 -6.10
C GLY A 125 3.60 -11.77 -6.28
N VAL A 126 4.74 -11.45 -6.91
CA VAL A 126 5.87 -12.37 -7.03
C VAL A 126 6.75 -12.27 -5.78
N PRO A 127 6.98 -13.39 -5.04
CA PRO A 127 7.67 -13.34 -3.76
C PRO A 127 9.20 -13.25 -3.87
N PHE A 128 9.73 -13.04 -5.07
CA PHE A 128 11.16 -12.99 -5.33
C PHE A 128 11.54 -11.83 -6.25
N GLU A 129 12.76 -11.36 -6.10
CA GLU A 129 13.39 -10.51 -7.12
C GLU A 129 13.48 -11.29 -8.45
N ASN A 130 12.90 -10.73 -9.51
CA ASN A 130 12.69 -11.43 -10.78
C ASN A 130 13.74 -11.14 -11.86
N THR A 131 14.77 -10.34 -11.52
CA THR A 131 15.81 -9.94 -12.47
C THR A 131 17.17 -10.50 -12.15
N VAL A 132 17.42 -10.86 -10.89
CA VAL A 132 18.72 -11.33 -10.40
C VAL A 132 18.58 -12.48 -9.40
N LEU A 133 19.63 -13.28 -9.30
CA LEU A 133 19.80 -14.32 -8.29
C LEU A 133 21.02 -13.99 -7.44
N LYS A 134 21.06 -14.48 -6.20
CA LYS A 134 22.28 -14.49 -5.41
C LYS A 134 23.02 -15.80 -5.61
N TYR A 135 24.33 -15.73 -5.81
CA TYR A 135 25.22 -16.90 -5.89
C TYR A 135 26.23 -16.88 -4.75
N LYS A 136 26.69 -18.06 -4.34
CA LYS A 136 27.73 -18.24 -3.33
C LYS A 136 28.99 -18.80 -3.94
N LYS A 137 30.14 -18.20 -3.60
CA LYS A 137 31.49 -18.65 -4.02
C LYS A 137 32.51 -18.25 -2.95
N ASP A 138 33.38 -19.16 -2.58
CA ASP A 138 34.36 -18.98 -1.50
C ASP A 138 33.71 -18.48 -0.17
N GLY A 139 32.49 -19.00 0.11
CA GLY A 139 31.73 -18.66 1.31
C GLY A 139 31.07 -17.30 1.31
N LYS A 140 31.19 -16.49 0.26
CA LYS A 140 30.58 -15.16 0.12
C LYS A 140 29.55 -15.13 -0.99
N TYR A 141 28.61 -14.17 -0.89
CA TYR A 141 27.56 -13.97 -1.86
C TYR A 141 27.87 -12.83 -2.82
N GLY A 142 27.48 -13.01 -4.08
CA GLY A 142 27.40 -12.01 -5.12
C GLY A 142 26.08 -12.10 -5.88
N LEU A 143 25.84 -11.19 -6.82
CA LEU A 143 24.69 -11.19 -7.72
C LEU A 143 25.05 -11.74 -9.09
N VAL A 144 24.13 -12.52 -9.66
CA VAL A 144 24.20 -13.06 -11.02
C VAL A 144 22.87 -12.78 -11.72
N ASP A 145 22.89 -12.48 -13.02
CA ASP A 145 21.68 -12.34 -13.82
C ASP A 145 21.04 -13.71 -14.13
N MET A 146 19.88 -13.70 -14.79
CA MET A 146 19.15 -14.92 -15.13
C MET A 146 19.84 -15.79 -16.18
N GLU A 147 20.82 -15.26 -16.92
CA GLU A 147 21.67 -15.97 -17.87
C GLU A 147 22.96 -16.53 -17.23
N GLY A 148 23.21 -16.26 -15.95
CA GLY A 148 24.38 -16.73 -15.20
C GLY A 148 25.61 -15.85 -15.30
N LYS A 149 25.48 -14.60 -15.77
CA LYS A 149 26.56 -13.62 -15.80
C LYS A 149 26.69 -12.93 -14.44
N GLU A 150 27.91 -12.91 -13.88
CA GLU A 150 28.20 -12.21 -12.64
C GLU A 150 27.96 -10.69 -12.78
N ILE A 151 27.15 -10.13 -11.85
CA ILE A 151 26.86 -8.70 -11.73
C ILE A 151 27.78 -8.08 -10.69
N THR A 152 27.97 -8.75 -9.53
CA THR A 152 28.93 -8.34 -8.49
C THR A 152 29.88 -9.46 -8.15
N ASP A 153 31.07 -9.09 -7.67
CA ASP A 153 31.96 -10.06 -7.02
C ASP A 153 31.32 -10.64 -5.75
N PRO A 154 31.69 -11.87 -5.33
CA PRO A 154 31.19 -12.51 -4.12
C PRO A 154 31.89 -11.96 -2.88
N ILE A 155 31.49 -10.78 -2.42
CA ILE A 155 32.13 -10.06 -1.30
C ILE A 155 31.23 -9.95 -0.05
N TYR A 156 29.94 -10.22 -0.20
CA TYR A 156 28.96 -10.04 0.88
C TYR A 156 28.78 -11.31 1.71
N ASP A 157 28.56 -11.13 3.02
CA ASP A 157 28.22 -12.23 3.93
C ASP A 157 26.77 -12.68 3.77
N GLU A 158 25.91 -11.74 3.35
CA GLU A 158 24.49 -11.97 3.11
C GLU A 158 23.97 -10.98 2.07
N ILE A 159 23.01 -11.41 1.23
CA ILE A 159 22.19 -10.57 0.35
C ILE A 159 20.74 -10.98 0.56
N SER A 160 19.87 -10.00 0.87
CA SER A 160 18.44 -10.20 1.04
C SER A 160 17.63 -9.09 0.35
N GLY A 161 16.36 -9.38 0.05
CA GLY A 161 15.43 -8.37 -0.40
C GLY A 161 15.12 -7.36 0.71
N MET A 162 14.59 -6.23 0.34
CA MET A 162 14.12 -5.22 1.27
C MET A 162 12.59 -5.25 1.32
N MET A 163 12.03 -5.16 2.53
CA MET A 163 10.58 -5.03 2.72
C MET A 163 10.11 -3.74 2.01
N TYR A 164 9.05 -3.87 1.21
CA TYR A 164 8.44 -2.76 0.46
C TYR A 164 9.36 -2.01 -0.52
N LYS A 165 10.53 -2.57 -0.88
CA LYS A 165 11.45 -1.91 -1.81
C LYS A 165 12.00 -2.86 -2.87
N GLU A 166 11.35 -2.88 -4.02
CA GLU A 166 11.81 -3.63 -5.19
C GLU A 166 13.06 -2.99 -5.82
N GLY A 167 13.87 -3.84 -6.45
CA GLY A 167 15.07 -3.41 -7.17
C GLY A 167 16.22 -2.90 -6.28
N MET A 168 16.07 -2.96 -4.95
CA MET A 168 17.11 -2.68 -3.98
C MET A 168 17.28 -3.85 -3.02
N LEU A 169 18.52 -4.15 -2.66
CA LEU A 169 18.91 -5.31 -1.88
C LEU A 169 19.74 -4.86 -0.68
N LEU A 170 19.39 -5.41 0.49
CA LEU A 170 20.20 -5.25 1.69
C LEU A 170 21.39 -6.18 1.59
N VAL A 171 22.59 -5.64 1.78
CA VAL A 171 23.85 -6.39 1.81
C VAL A 171 24.51 -6.27 3.16
N LYS A 172 25.11 -7.39 3.62
CA LYS A 172 25.90 -7.43 4.84
C LYS A 172 27.35 -7.67 4.50
N GLN A 173 28.25 -6.89 5.11
CA GLN A 173 29.70 -7.07 5.03
C GLN A 173 30.30 -6.92 6.43
N GLY A 174 30.81 -8.01 7.00
CA GLY A 174 31.15 -8.09 8.40
C GLY A 174 29.89 -7.95 9.27
N GLU A 175 29.95 -7.01 10.23
CA GLU A 175 28.81 -6.71 11.11
C GLU A 175 27.92 -5.56 10.57
N LYS A 176 28.27 -5.00 9.41
CA LYS A 176 27.62 -3.81 8.87
C LYS A 176 26.74 -4.13 7.67
N VAL A 177 25.69 -3.33 7.52
CA VAL A 177 24.73 -3.43 6.42
C VAL A 177 24.77 -2.18 5.54
N GLY A 178 24.49 -2.38 4.26
CA GLY A 178 24.39 -1.37 3.23
C GLY A 178 23.30 -1.75 2.23
N ILE A 179 23.15 -0.98 1.19
CA ILE A 179 22.18 -1.22 0.11
C ILE A 179 22.90 -1.19 -1.23
N ILE A 180 22.63 -2.19 -2.06
CA ILE A 180 22.96 -2.17 -3.50
C ILE A 180 21.66 -2.25 -4.31
N ASN A 181 21.68 -1.78 -5.55
CA ASN A 181 20.58 -2.06 -6.47
C ASN A 181 20.83 -3.37 -7.24
N ILE A 182 19.83 -3.84 -8.00
CA ILE A 182 19.91 -5.06 -8.81
C ILE A 182 20.99 -5.02 -9.90
N ASN A 183 21.52 -3.84 -10.25
CA ASN A 183 22.68 -3.70 -11.14
C ASN A 183 24.01 -3.80 -10.39
N GLY A 184 24.01 -4.12 -9.10
CA GLY A 184 25.19 -4.21 -8.25
C GLY A 184 25.81 -2.87 -7.86
N ILE A 185 25.10 -1.75 -8.10
CA ILE A 185 25.60 -0.41 -7.76
C ILE A 185 25.28 -0.12 -6.30
N GLU A 186 26.31 0.28 -5.55
CA GLU A 186 26.18 0.68 -4.15
C GLU A 186 25.35 1.97 -4.01
N VAL A 187 24.21 1.87 -3.35
CA VAL A 187 23.31 2.99 -3.01
C VAL A 187 23.68 3.55 -1.64
N ILE A 188 23.87 2.68 -0.66
CA ILE A 188 24.32 3.00 0.70
C ILE A 188 25.48 2.07 1.06
N GLU A 189 26.62 2.66 1.45
CA GLU A 189 27.78 1.91 1.91
C GLU A 189 27.45 1.01 3.12
N PRO A 190 28.05 -0.19 3.26
CA PRO A 190 27.81 -1.09 4.38
C PRO A 190 28.57 -0.62 5.65
N ILE A 191 28.15 0.50 6.21
CA ILE A 191 28.71 1.14 7.41
C ILE A 191 27.73 1.24 8.58
N TYR A 192 26.47 0.87 8.36
CA TYR A 192 25.41 0.96 9.36
C TYR A 192 25.20 -0.37 10.08
N ASP A 193 24.66 -0.31 11.31
CA ASP A 193 24.29 -1.51 12.06
C ASP A 193 22.90 -2.01 11.66
N ASN A 194 22.03 -1.10 11.21
CA ASN A 194 20.71 -1.44 10.66
C ASN A 194 20.24 -0.37 9.66
N ILE A 195 19.44 -0.79 8.70
CA ILE A 195 18.76 0.06 7.72
C ILE A 195 17.32 -0.43 7.59
N ALA A 196 16.36 0.48 7.72
CA ALA A 196 14.94 0.23 7.51
C ALA A 196 14.40 1.14 6.40
N VAL A 197 13.49 0.61 5.58
CA VAL A 197 12.77 1.43 4.59
C VAL A 197 11.82 2.36 5.33
N ASP A 198 11.85 3.64 4.96
CA ASP A 198 10.87 4.63 5.38
C ASP A 198 9.86 4.87 4.25
N GLY A 199 8.58 4.88 4.58
CA GLY A 199 7.50 5.09 3.63
C GLY A 199 6.14 5.14 4.31
N TYR A 200 5.11 5.33 3.50
CA TYR A 200 3.73 5.40 3.97
C TYR A 200 2.76 4.82 2.93
N TYR A 201 1.57 4.44 3.37
CA TYR A 201 0.50 4.04 2.47
C TYR A 201 -0.29 5.28 2.03
N ASP A 202 -0.40 5.49 0.72
CA ASP A 202 -1.22 6.55 0.17
C ASP A 202 -2.74 6.22 0.27
N SER A 203 -3.59 7.15 -0.14
CA SER A 203 -5.05 6.98 -0.13
C SER A 203 -5.57 5.81 -0.99
N ASN A 204 -4.73 5.27 -1.90
CA ASN A 204 -5.05 4.11 -2.72
C ASN A 204 -4.46 2.80 -2.15
N THR A 205 -4.03 2.81 -0.88
CA THR A 205 -3.39 1.68 -0.19
C THR A 205 -2.08 1.20 -0.83
N ARG A 206 -1.42 2.06 -1.65
CA ARG A 206 -0.11 1.76 -2.22
C ARG A 206 0.97 2.28 -1.30
N TYR A 207 1.95 1.42 -0.99
CA TYR A 207 3.11 1.83 -0.22
C TYR A 207 4.00 2.75 -1.06
N LYS A 208 4.29 3.94 -0.53
CA LYS A 208 5.22 4.91 -1.13
C LYS A 208 6.46 5.02 -0.27
N GLU A 209 7.56 4.61 -0.83
CA GLU A 209 8.86 4.72 -0.21
C GLU A 209 9.39 6.15 -0.33
N THR A 210 10.09 6.58 0.70
CA THR A 210 10.55 7.95 0.80
C THR A 210 12.04 8.05 1.11
N GLY A 211 12.60 7.01 1.71
CA GLY A 211 14.00 6.93 2.05
C GLY A 211 14.30 5.79 3.01
N PHE A 212 15.35 5.97 3.79
CA PHE A 212 15.84 4.96 4.70
C PHE A 212 16.19 5.59 6.05
N ILE A 213 15.70 4.99 7.12
CA ILE A 213 16.18 5.24 8.46
C ILE A 213 17.41 4.37 8.67
N VAL A 214 18.56 4.98 8.88
CA VAL A 214 19.84 4.30 9.11
C VAL A 214 20.23 4.41 10.58
N CYS A 215 20.84 3.34 11.12
CA CYS A 215 21.21 3.25 12.53
C CYS A 215 22.68 2.91 12.69
N GLN A 216 23.33 3.56 13.64
CA GLN A 216 24.66 3.18 14.14
C GLN A 216 24.64 3.03 15.68
N ILE A 217 25.30 2.01 16.18
CA ILE A 217 25.54 1.81 17.60
C ILE A 217 26.79 2.62 17.97
N LYS A 218 26.63 3.63 18.82
CA LYS A 218 27.71 4.47 19.35
C LYS A 218 27.90 4.21 20.85
N GLU A 219 28.91 4.79 21.48
CA GLU A 219 29.22 4.60 22.90
C GLU A 219 28.01 4.85 23.82
N ASN A 220 27.15 5.81 23.44
CA ASN A 220 25.96 6.22 24.19
C ASN A 220 24.64 5.66 23.61
N GLY A 221 24.71 4.51 22.89
CA GLY A 221 23.56 3.76 22.39
C GLY A 221 23.26 3.97 20.90
N TYR A 222 22.05 3.57 20.49
CA TYR A 222 21.62 3.69 19.11
C TYR A 222 21.51 5.16 18.69
N ARG A 223 22.00 5.44 17.48
CA ARG A 223 21.84 6.74 16.85
C ARG A 223 21.32 6.55 15.42
N TYR A 224 20.29 7.30 15.12
CA TYR A 224 19.58 7.25 13.87
C TYR A 224 19.95 8.43 12.98
N GLY A 225 19.95 8.18 11.69
CA GLY A 225 20.08 9.15 10.61
C GLY A 225 19.04 8.88 9.53
N TYR A 226 18.97 9.73 8.54
CA TYR A 226 18.04 9.59 7.41
C TYR A 226 18.78 9.75 6.09
N VAL A 227 18.55 8.79 5.19
CA VAL A 227 19.08 8.78 3.82
C VAL A 227 17.90 8.74 2.87
N ASP A 228 17.89 9.59 1.84
CA ASP A 228 16.82 9.55 0.84
C ASP A 228 16.94 8.31 -0.06
N TYR A 229 15.90 8.05 -0.87
CA TYR A 229 15.86 6.89 -1.77
C TYR A 229 16.97 6.89 -2.86
N ARG A 230 17.72 8.00 -3.01
CA ARG A 230 18.85 8.13 -3.93
C ARG A 230 20.19 7.80 -3.27
N GLY A 231 20.18 7.54 -1.95
CA GLY A 231 21.38 7.33 -1.15
C GLY A 231 22.06 8.62 -0.70
N ASP A 232 21.38 9.78 -0.81
CA ASP A 232 21.92 11.05 -0.30
C ASP A 232 21.57 11.18 1.20
N THR A 233 22.58 11.30 2.07
CA THR A 233 22.36 11.53 3.51
C THR A 233 21.65 12.87 3.73
N ILE A 234 20.49 12.82 4.36
CA ILE A 234 19.70 13.98 4.77
C ILE A 234 20.06 14.38 6.19
N LEU A 235 20.10 13.41 7.12
CA LEU A 235 20.54 13.59 8.50
C LEU A 235 21.57 12.52 8.85
N ASP A 236 22.67 12.95 9.49
CA ASP A 236 23.69 12.04 10.00
C ASP A 236 23.17 11.23 11.21
N THR A 237 23.83 10.11 11.55
CA THR A 237 23.45 9.26 12.68
C THR A 237 23.78 9.91 14.03
N GLU A 238 23.05 10.94 14.41
CA GLU A 238 23.25 11.71 15.64
C GLU A 238 22.03 11.69 16.58
N TYR A 239 20.86 11.31 16.07
CA TYR A 239 19.59 11.45 16.75
C TYR A 239 19.20 10.17 17.51
N THR A 240 18.43 10.34 18.59
CA THR A 240 17.87 9.20 19.35
C THR A 240 16.61 8.64 18.72
N GLU A 241 15.94 9.46 17.91
CA GLU A 241 14.72 9.10 17.18
C GLU A 241 14.56 10.04 15.99
N ILE A 242 13.96 9.55 14.91
CA ILE A 242 13.59 10.33 13.72
C ILE A 242 12.20 9.89 13.29
N GLU A 243 11.31 10.86 13.10
CA GLU A 243 9.98 10.68 12.57
C GLU A 243 9.80 11.50 11.30
N ARG A 244 9.20 10.90 10.28
CA ARG A 244 8.85 11.62 9.08
C ARG A 244 7.45 12.21 9.19
N VAL A 245 7.27 13.44 8.72
CA VAL A 245 5.96 14.05 8.55
C VAL A 245 5.40 13.58 7.19
N THR A 246 4.52 12.58 7.22
CA THR A 246 4.00 11.90 6.02
C THR A 246 2.85 12.65 5.36
N GLU A 247 2.13 13.48 6.10
CA GLU A 247 0.95 14.21 5.65
C GLU A 247 1.27 15.41 4.75
N ILE A 248 2.56 15.81 4.66
CA ILE A 248 2.99 16.84 3.71
C ILE A 248 3.27 16.17 2.37
N GLU A 249 2.21 15.97 1.61
CA GLU A 249 2.27 15.44 0.24
C GLU A 249 2.61 16.53 -0.79
N ASN A 250 3.13 16.12 -1.95
CA ASN A 250 3.38 16.97 -3.13
C ASN A 250 4.44 18.06 -3.01
N GLU A 251 5.35 17.97 -2.05
CA GLU A 251 6.58 18.79 -2.03
C GLU A 251 7.81 17.92 -2.32
N ASP A 252 8.78 18.47 -3.06
CA ASP A 252 10.11 17.86 -3.25
C ASP A 252 10.95 17.89 -1.95
N ALA A 253 10.35 18.26 -0.83
CA ALA A 253 11.00 18.42 0.46
C ALA A 253 10.53 17.37 1.47
N ILE A 254 11.50 16.75 2.13
CA ILE A 254 11.28 15.81 3.23
C ILE A 254 11.26 16.62 4.53
N TYR A 255 10.18 16.47 5.32
CA TYR A 255 10.09 17.03 6.67
C TYR A 255 10.32 15.91 7.69
N LEU A 256 11.28 16.15 8.60
CA LEU A 256 11.69 15.20 9.64
C LEU A 256 11.64 15.88 11.00
N VAL A 257 11.01 15.23 11.96
CA VAL A 257 11.16 15.54 13.38
C VAL A 257 12.27 14.64 13.92
N ALA A 258 13.34 15.21 14.42
CA ALA A 258 14.47 14.46 14.96
C ALA A 258 14.73 14.85 16.43
N TYR A 259 14.95 13.83 17.27
CA TYR A 259 15.13 14.00 18.70
C TYR A 259 16.61 13.91 19.10
N GLN A 260 17.05 14.89 19.85
CA GLN A 260 18.37 14.90 20.47
C GLN A 260 18.23 15.25 21.94
N ASP A 261 18.80 14.42 22.82
CA ASP A 261 18.70 14.59 24.28
C ASP A 261 17.26 14.78 24.81
N GLY A 262 16.31 14.10 24.17
CA GLY A 262 14.87 14.16 24.50
C GLY A 262 14.15 15.41 24.02
N GLN A 263 14.80 16.24 23.21
CA GLN A 263 14.19 17.43 22.60
C GLN A 263 14.04 17.25 21.09
N ALA A 264 12.87 17.58 20.58
CA ALA A 264 12.52 17.55 19.17
C ALA A 264 13.00 18.80 18.44
N GLY A 265 13.56 18.60 17.26
CA GLY A 265 13.84 19.64 16.27
C GLY A 265 13.16 19.30 14.94
N LEU A 266 12.81 20.29 14.15
CA LEU A 266 12.18 20.11 12.84
C LEU A 266 13.15 20.44 11.72
N PHE A 267 13.22 19.54 10.75
CA PHE A 267 14.05 19.69 9.56
C PHE A 267 13.20 19.70 8.29
N ARG A 268 13.61 20.52 7.34
CA ARG A 268 13.15 20.47 5.96
C ARG A 268 14.35 20.11 5.09
N ASN A 269 14.40 18.88 4.59
CA ASN A 269 15.61 18.29 4.04
C ASN A 269 16.78 18.41 5.05
N LYS A 270 17.95 18.88 4.62
CA LYS A 270 19.13 19.09 5.48
C LYS A 270 19.05 20.35 6.36
N LYS A 271 18.03 21.18 6.17
CA LYS A 271 17.92 22.46 6.88
C LYS A 271 17.06 22.32 8.13
N MET A 272 17.66 22.56 9.30
CA MET A 272 16.93 22.74 10.54
C MET A 272 16.08 24.00 10.47
N ILE A 273 14.78 23.90 10.73
CA ILE A 273 13.81 25.01 10.77
C ILE A 273 13.30 25.30 12.17
N LEU A 274 13.27 24.30 13.08
CA LEU A 274 13.07 24.48 14.51
C LEU A 274 14.20 23.79 15.27
N ASN A 275 14.79 24.49 16.23
CA ASN A 275 15.88 23.95 17.06
C ASN A 275 15.36 22.83 17.99
N HIS A 276 16.29 22.01 18.53
CA HIS A 276 15.99 21.02 19.57
C HIS A 276 15.70 21.70 20.91
N GLU A 277 14.49 22.22 21.04
CA GLU A 277 14.01 22.88 22.26
C GLU A 277 12.55 22.55 22.59
N TYR A 278 11.95 21.67 21.82
CA TYR A 278 10.57 21.26 21.99
C TYR A 278 10.50 19.83 22.53
N GLU A 279 9.49 19.55 23.34
CA GLU A 279 9.19 18.21 23.84
C GLU A 279 8.52 17.37 22.76
N GLU A 280 7.72 18.03 21.90
CA GLU A 280 6.96 17.42 20.84
C GLU A 280 6.70 18.41 19.68
N ILE A 281 6.65 17.92 18.47
CA ILE A 281 6.31 18.66 17.24
C ILE A 281 5.38 17.78 16.41
N VAL A 282 4.11 18.19 16.23
CA VAL A 282 3.08 17.43 15.51
C VAL A 282 2.51 18.27 14.37
N TYR A 283 2.44 17.71 13.18
CA TYR A 283 1.84 18.38 12.02
C TYR A 283 0.33 18.16 11.96
N TYR A 284 -0.41 19.23 11.70
CA TYR A 284 -1.85 19.21 11.46
C TYR A 284 -2.14 19.57 10.03
N ALA A 285 -2.40 18.55 9.21
CA ALA A 285 -2.52 18.68 7.75
C ALA A 285 -3.67 19.60 7.32
N TYR A 286 -4.83 19.56 7.99
CA TYR A 286 -5.98 20.39 7.65
C TYR A 286 -5.68 21.89 7.75
N ASN A 287 -4.90 22.28 8.77
CA ASN A 287 -4.56 23.69 9.06
C ASN A 287 -3.20 24.10 8.48
N ASP A 288 -2.42 23.15 7.97
CA ASP A 288 -1.09 23.34 7.42
C ASP A 288 -0.11 23.99 8.40
N VAL A 289 -0.12 23.50 9.64
CA VAL A 289 0.70 24.03 10.75
C VAL A 289 1.29 22.92 11.60
N PHE A 290 2.35 23.26 12.35
CA PHE A 290 2.86 22.41 13.43
C PHE A 290 2.38 22.94 14.77
N VAL A 291 1.84 22.05 15.60
CA VAL A 291 1.70 22.27 17.04
C VAL A 291 3.01 21.87 17.69
N VAL A 292 3.60 22.77 18.44
CA VAL A 292 4.87 22.58 19.15
C VAL A 292 4.65 22.66 20.65
N GLN A 293 5.30 21.77 21.42
CA GLN A 293 5.22 21.77 22.87
C GLN A 293 6.57 22.10 23.51
N ARG A 294 6.58 23.03 24.45
CA ARG A 294 7.78 23.39 25.23
C ARG A 294 7.40 23.74 26.67
N ASN A 295 8.10 23.16 27.63
CA ASN A 295 7.83 23.31 29.08
C ASN A 295 6.36 23.00 29.45
N GLY A 296 5.78 21.96 28.83
CA GLY A 296 4.40 21.54 29.05
C GLY A 296 3.35 22.47 28.44
N HIS A 297 3.74 23.47 27.64
CA HIS A 297 2.83 24.38 26.96
C HIS A 297 2.93 24.24 25.45
N GLN A 298 1.80 24.41 24.78
CA GLN A 298 1.65 24.29 23.32
C GLN A 298 1.60 25.67 22.66
N GLY A 299 2.09 25.71 21.43
CA GLY A 299 2.00 26.84 20.50
C GLY A 299 1.88 26.33 19.07
N ILE A 300 1.83 27.23 18.10
CA ILE A 300 1.67 26.89 16.68
C ILE A 300 2.76 27.60 15.85
N THR A 301 3.36 26.85 14.92
CA THR A 301 4.26 27.40 13.88
C THR A 301 3.77 27.02 12.48
N ASP A 302 4.16 27.82 11.49
CA ASP A 302 3.98 27.44 10.08
C ASP A 302 5.08 26.45 9.62
N ARG A 303 4.99 25.96 8.37
CA ARG A 303 5.98 25.04 7.79
C ARG A 303 7.39 25.62 7.65
N GLN A 304 7.54 26.95 7.76
CA GLN A 304 8.81 27.64 7.70
C GLN A 304 9.41 27.84 9.10
N GLY A 305 8.70 27.45 10.16
CA GLY A 305 9.09 27.60 11.56
C GLY A 305 8.76 28.98 12.14
N ASN A 306 7.96 29.81 11.43
CA ASN A 306 7.52 31.08 12.01
C ASN A 306 6.43 30.84 13.06
N ILE A 307 6.59 31.44 14.22
CA ILE A 307 5.62 31.34 15.31
C ILE A 307 4.34 32.08 14.91
N LYS A 308 3.20 31.38 14.92
CA LYS A 308 1.85 31.90 14.74
C LYS A 308 1.16 32.13 16.07
N ILE A 309 1.34 31.20 16.99
CA ILE A 309 0.80 31.26 18.35
C ILE A 309 1.93 30.85 19.31
N ASP A 310 2.20 31.70 20.29
CA ASP A 310 3.25 31.46 21.29
C ASP A 310 2.98 30.21 22.14
N THR A 311 4.05 29.52 22.59
CA THR A 311 3.97 28.37 23.50
C THR A 311 3.60 28.79 24.91
N LYS A 312 2.33 29.04 25.17
CA LYS A 312 1.79 29.44 26.47
C LYS A 312 0.49 28.74 26.87
N TYR A 313 -0.10 27.97 25.97
CA TYR A 313 -1.37 27.28 26.19
C TYR A 313 -1.14 25.89 26.76
N SER A 314 -1.95 25.50 27.75
CA SER A 314 -1.86 24.15 28.34
C SER A 314 -2.46 23.09 27.37
N ASN A 315 -3.32 23.51 26.46
CA ASN A 315 -3.90 22.66 25.43
C ASN A 315 -4.25 23.49 24.19
N ILE A 316 -4.01 22.90 23.00
CA ILE A 316 -4.45 23.41 21.70
C ILE A 316 -5.15 22.28 20.96
N SER A 317 -6.34 22.57 20.41
CA SER A 317 -7.09 21.71 19.51
C SER A 317 -7.71 22.53 18.38
N PHE A 318 -8.09 21.88 17.27
CA PHE A 318 -8.65 22.58 16.12
C PHE A 318 -10.14 22.30 15.95
N GLY A 319 -10.91 23.38 15.73
CA GLY A 319 -12.29 23.34 15.28
C GLY A 319 -12.40 23.91 13.86
N GLY A 320 -11.90 23.17 12.86
CA GLY A 320 -11.79 23.67 11.50
C GLY A 320 -10.74 24.77 11.39
N ILE A 321 -11.14 25.98 10.98
CA ILE A 321 -10.24 27.14 10.90
C ILE A 321 -10.04 27.84 12.26
N TYR A 322 -10.72 27.38 13.33
CA TYR A 322 -10.54 27.91 14.68
C TYR A 322 -9.56 27.06 15.48
N VAL A 323 -8.88 27.72 16.39
CA VAL A 323 -7.98 27.13 17.39
C VAL A 323 -8.64 27.28 18.76
N ASN A 324 -8.98 26.14 19.37
CA ASN A 324 -9.44 26.09 20.75
C ASN A 324 -8.22 25.93 21.65
N ALA A 325 -7.93 26.92 22.49
CA ALA A 325 -6.75 26.99 23.31
C ALA A 325 -7.11 27.24 24.77
N THR A 326 -6.45 26.55 25.70
CA THR A 326 -6.67 26.75 27.15
C THR A 326 -5.47 27.47 27.76
N GLU A 327 -5.67 28.62 28.34
CA GLU A 327 -4.65 29.41 29.05
C GLU A 327 -5.13 29.67 30.50
N ASN A 328 -4.35 29.27 31.53
CA ASN A 328 -4.68 29.43 32.95
C ASN A 328 -6.08 28.86 33.34
N ASN A 329 -6.49 27.73 32.76
CA ASN A 329 -7.81 27.10 32.90
C ASN A 329 -8.98 27.91 32.31
N GLU A 330 -8.70 28.87 31.46
CA GLU A 330 -9.70 29.58 30.67
C GLU A 330 -9.61 29.15 29.20
N ASP A 331 -10.74 28.77 28.63
CA ASP A 331 -10.83 28.36 27.22
C ASP A 331 -11.00 29.61 26.35
N LYS A 332 -10.24 29.67 25.28
CA LYS A 332 -10.23 30.73 24.28
C LYS A 332 -10.40 30.15 22.89
N ILE A 333 -11.11 30.88 22.05
CA ILE A 333 -11.22 30.55 20.62
C ILE A 333 -10.40 31.57 19.87
N LEU A 334 -9.45 31.10 19.08
CA LEU A 334 -8.50 31.93 18.32
C LEU A 334 -8.63 31.63 16.83
N ASP A 335 -8.21 32.58 16.02
CA ASP A 335 -7.84 32.30 14.62
C ASP A 335 -6.43 31.69 14.55
N LEU A 336 -5.99 31.24 13.36
CA LEU A 336 -4.65 30.67 13.15
C LEU A 336 -3.51 31.69 13.33
N ASN A 337 -3.78 32.99 13.50
CA ASN A 337 -2.80 34.02 13.81
C ASN A 337 -2.79 34.38 15.32
N GLY A 338 -3.59 33.70 16.13
CA GLY A 338 -3.65 33.90 17.58
C GLY A 338 -4.58 35.05 18.02
N ASN A 339 -5.39 35.62 17.15
CA ASN A 339 -6.38 36.63 17.52
C ASN A 339 -7.62 35.95 18.13
N GLU A 340 -8.14 36.49 19.23
CA GLU A 340 -9.37 35.98 19.84
C GLU A 340 -10.59 36.20 18.95
N VAL A 341 -11.41 35.15 18.79
CA VAL A 341 -12.65 35.12 18.02
C VAL A 341 -13.85 35.01 18.99
N ASN A 342 -14.84 35.84 18.82
CA ASN A 342 -16.03 35.94 19.71
C ASN A 342 -17.33 36.00 18.88
N ASP A 343 -17.47 35.10 17.89
CA ASP A 343 -18.65 35.05 17.02
C ASP A 343 -19.72 34.04 17.49
N GLY A 344 -19.49 33.37 18.63
CA GLY A 344 -20.44 32.43 19.24
C GLY A 344 -20.28 30.98 18.76
N TYR A 345 -19.24 30.67 18.02
CA TYR A 345 -18.97 29.31 17.52
C TYR A 345 -17.66 28.74 18.08
N ILE A 346 -17.66 27.43 18.38
CA ILE A 346 -16.51 26.67 18.86
C ILE A 346 -15.70 26.12 17.67
N SER A 347 -16.39 25.79 16.56
CA SER A 347 -15.75 25.33 15.33
C SER A 347 -16.37 25.97 14.10
N LYS A 348 -15.55 26.06 13.04
CA LYS A 348 -15.95 26.67 11.77
C LYS A 348 -15.21 25.99 10.62
N PHE A 349 -15.93 25.27 9.79
CA PHE A 349 -15.42 24.54 8.63
C PHE A 349 -15.94 25.15 7.35
N PRO A 350 -15.09 25.62 6.42
CA PRO A 350 -15.55 26.11 5.13
C PRO A 350 -16.19 24.98 4.32
N THR A 351 -17.27 25.29 3.63
CA THR A 351 -17.86 24.40 2.63
C THR A 351 -17.10 24.44 1.32
N ASN A 352 -17.30 23.43 0.47
CA ASN A 352 -16.59 23.29 -0.82
C ASN A 352 -16.90 24.44 -1.80
N ASP A 353 -18.03 25.13 -1.65
CA ASP A 353 -18.37 26.28 -2.48
C ASP A 353 -17.62 27.58 -2.10
N GLY A 354 -16.95 27.58 -0.94
CA GLY A 354 -16.23 28.74 -0.39
C GLY A 354 -17.11 29.92 -0.02
N GLN A 355 -18.44 29.75 0.01
CA GLN A 355 -19.42 30.79 0.33
C GLN A 355 -20.11 30.56 1.65
N HIS A 356 -19.96 29.38 2.25
CA HIS A 356 -20.65 29.00 3.49
C HIS A 356 -19.67 28.34 4.46
N TYR A 357 -20.10 28.18 5.69
CA TYR A 357 -19.39 27.47 6.73
C TYR A 357 -20.36 26.56 7.50
N ILE A 358 -19.88 25.37 7.82
CA ILE A 358 -20.50 24.53 8.85
C ILE A 358 -19.89 24.97 10.18
N VAL A 359 -20.73 25.36 11.13
CA VAL A 359 -20.31 25.85 12.45
C VAL A 359 -20.93 25.02 13.56
N TYR A 360 -20.19 24.84 14.66
CA TYR A 360 -20.72 24.26 15.90
C TYR A 360 -20.83 25.35 16.95
N GLY A 361 -22.05 25.59 17.41
CA GLY A 361 -22.39 26.68 18.32
C GLY A 361 -22.20 26.33 19.79
N LEU A 362 -22.14 27.35 20.65
CA LEU A 362 -22.15 27.22 22.12
C LEU A 362 -23.46 26.59 22.65
N ASP A 363 -24.51 26.56 21.84
CA ASP A 363 -25.78 25.89 22.11
C ASP A 363 -25.75 24.38 21.92
N GLY A 364 -24.62 23.83 21.43
CA GLY A 364 -24.41 22.39 21.22
C GLY A 364 -24.96 21.85 19.90
N TYR A 365 -25.26 22.72 18.93
CA TYR A 365 -25.78 22.31 17.62
C TYR A 365 -24.97 22.83 16.46
N TYR A 366 -24.96 22.04 15.39
CA TYR A 366 -24.39 22.44 14.11
C TYR A 366 -25.35 23.28 13.28
N LYS A 367 -24.80 24.25 12.57
CA LYS A 367 -25.51 25.18 11.69
C LYS A 367 -24.72 25.36 10.39
N ILE A 368 -25.40 25.87 9.35
CA ILE A 368 -24.74 26.40 8.17
C ILE A 368 -24.94 27.90 8.15
N ILE A 369 -23.85 28.65 7.99
CA ILE A 369 -23.87 30.11 7.89
C ILE A 369 -23.22 30.55 6.57
N ASP A 370 -23.59 31.74 6.07
CA ASP A 370 -22.89 32.37 4.94
C ASP A 370 -21.59 33.08 5.38
N THR A 371 -20.88 33.67 4.44
CA THR A 371 -19.63 34.44 4.71
C THR A 371 -19.90 35.70 5.55
N ASP A 372 -21.12 36.27 5.54
CA ASP A 372 -21.49 37.41 6.33
C ASP A 372 -21.94 37.04 7.75
N GLY A 373 -22.01 35.73 8.06
CA GLY A 373 -22.42 35.20 9.34
C GLY A 373 -23.95 35.03 9.49
N ASN A 374 -24.74 35.17 8.41
CA ASN A 374 -26.17 34.91 8.47
C ASN A 374 -26.42 33.40 8.47
N ILE A 375 -27.37 32.98 9.32
CA ILE A 375 -27.75 31.57 9.43
C ILE A 375 -28.55 31.15 8.19
N VAL A 376 -28.10 30.11 7.51
CA VAL A 376 -28.75 29.50 6.34
C VAL A 376 -29.54 28.25 6.76
N VAL A 377 -28.96 27.42 7.63
CA VAL A 377 -29.60 26.22 8.18
C VAL A 377 -29.46 26.19 9.70
N ASP A 378 -30.58 26.06 10.42
CA ASP A 378 -30.64 25.95 11.88
C ASP A 378 -31.82 25.05 12.31
N ASN A 379 -31.59 23.74 12.42
CA ASN A 379 -32.60 22.75 12.77
C ASN A 379 -32.16 21.84 13.94
N ASN A 380 -31.31 22.34 14.83
CA ASN A 380 -30.77 21.59 15.97
C ASN A 380 -30.13 20.25 15.58
N TYR A 381 -29.33 20.28 14.55
CA TYR A 381 -28.59 19.09 14.14
C TYR A 381 -27.40 18.81 15.07
N THR A 382 -27.21 17.55 15.44
CA THR A 382 -26.07 17.10 16.26
C THR A 382 -24.82 16.83 15.41
N ASN A 383 -24.99 16.75 14.09
CA ASN A 383 -23.88 16.70 13.10
C ASN A 383 -24.36 17.24 11.76
N ILE A 384 -23.45 17.90 11.04
CA ILE A 384 -23.60 18.28 9.63
C ILE A 384 -22.27 17.96 8.93
N GLU A 385 -22.35 17.21 7.85
CA GLU A 385 -21.20 16.83 7.02
C GLU A 385 -21.51 17.10 5.53
N GLU A 386 -20.63 17.81 4.83
CA GLU A 386 -20.80 18.06 3.41
C GLU A 386 -20.36 16.86 2.58
N VAL A 387 -21.22 16.40 1.67
CA VAL A 387 -20.95 15.27 0.76
C VAL A 387 -20.76 15.70 -0.70
N GLY A 388 -20.60 16.98 -0.93
CA GLY A 388 -20.36 17.60 -2.24
C GLY A 388 -21.63 18.21 -2.85
N ASN A 389 -21.45 19.10 -3.84
CA ASN A 389 -22.54 19.80 -4.57
C ASN A 389 -23.57 20.54 -3.67
N ASN A 390 -23.13 21.06 -2.54
CA ASN A 390 -23.99 21.70 -1.54
C ASN A 390 -25.07 20.75 -0.98
N TYR A 391 -24.75 19.47 -0.85
CA TYR A 391 -25.55 18.47 -0.14
C TYR A 391 -24.88 18.12 1.18
N PHE A 392 -25.73 17.93 2.22
CA PHE A 392 -25.22 17.71 3.57
C PHE A 392 -25.92 16.53 4.21
N ILE A 393 -25.12 15.58 4.72
CA ILE A 393 -25.62 14.61 5.68
C ILE A 393 -25.84 15.34 6.99
N VAL A 394 -27.04 15.22 7.53
CA VAL A 394 -27.42 15.80 8.81
C VAL A 394 -27.83 14.71 9.78
N ALA A 395 -27.55 14.90 11.04
CA ALA A 395 -27.91 13.98 12.10
C ALA A 395 -28.68 14.69 13.22
N ASN A 396 -29.57 13.95 13.85
CA ASN A 396 -30.03 14.23 15.20
C ASN A 396 -29.57 13.09 16.13
N ASP A 397 -29.97 13.09 17.40
CA ASP A 397 -29.52 12.09 18.39
C ASP A 397 -29.75 10.63 17.98
N LYS A 398 -30.57 10.36 16.99
CA LYS A 398 -30.99 8.99 16.62
C LYS A 398 -30.78 8.62 15.16
N ASN A 399 -30.96 9.61 14.27
CA ASN A 399 -31.08 9.33 12.85
C ASN A 399 -30.26 10.29 11.99
N ASN A 400 -29.94 9.84 10.79
CA ASN A 400 -29.28 10.59 9.73
C ASN A 400 -30.23 10.77 8.54
N GLY A 401 -30.06 11.86 7.81
CA GLY A 401 -30.73 12.19 6.56
C GLY A 401 -29.85 13.08 5.69
N ILE A 402 -30.36 13.53 4.56
CA ILE A 402 -29.64 14.44 3.66
C ILE A 402 -30.52 15.64 3.35
N ILE A 403 -29.92 16.83 3.40
CA ILE A 403 -30.54 18.11 3.02
C ILE A 403 -29.72 18.79 1.91
N ASP A 404 -30.38 19.72 1.20
CA ASP A 404 -29.67 20.71 0.38
C ASP A 404 -29.30 21.96 1.21
N LEU A 405 -28.57 22.88 0.59
CA LEU A 405 -28.17 24.14 1.25
C LEU A 405 -29.34 25.01 1.72
N SER A 406 -30.53 24.85 1.15
CA SER A 406 -31.74 25.56 1.64
C SER A 406 -32.36 24.92 2.88
N GLY A 407 -31.83 23.80 3.37
CA GLY A 407 -32.39 23.02 4.46
C GLY A 407 -33.54 22.09 4.03
N LYS A 408 -33.81 21.96 2.72
CA LYS A 408 -34.83 21.05 2.21
C LYS A 408 -34.33 19.60 2.30
N SER A 409 -35.14 18.73 2.89
CA SER A 409 -34.87 17.30 2.98
C SER A 409 -34.92 16.65 1.60
N LEU A 410 -33.84 15.98 1.23
CA LEU A 410 -33.70 15.15 0.04
C LEU A 410 -33.81 13.67 0.39
N VAL A 411 -33.20 13.27 1.51
CA VAL A 411 -33.34 11.95 2.12
C VAL A 411 -33.80 12.12 3.56
N GLU A 412 -34.91 11.43 3.91
CA GLU A 412 -35.54 11.55 5.21
C GLU A 412 -34.58 11.21 6.36
N LEU A 413 -34.75 11.92 7.48
CA LEU A 413 -33.97 11.73 8.73
C LEU A 413 -34.47 10.47 9.47
N LYS A 414 -34.11 9.28 8.97
CA LYS A 414 -34.55 7.98 9.49
C LYS A 414 -33.50 6.89 9.52
N TYR A 415 -32.34 7.10 8.91
CA TYR A 415 -31.29 6.10 8.81
C TYR A 415 -30.37 6.13 10.04
N ASN A 416 -29.88 4.98 10.48
CA ASN A 416 -28.91 4.91 11.57
C ASN A 416 -27.54 5.46 11.18
N SER A 417 -27.16 5.29 9.92
CA SER A 417 -25.96 5.90 9.33
C SER A 417 -26.14 6.16 7.85
N ILE A 418 -25.47 7.19 7.36
CA ILE A 418 -25.26 7.44 5.93
C ILE A 418 -23.77 7.71 5.77
N VAL A 419 -23.10 6.95 4.91
CA VAL A 419 -21.64 7.03 4.72
C VAL A 419 -21.29 6.99 3.24
N LYS A 420 -20.17 7.58 2.88
CA LYS A 420 -19.61 7.48 1.53
C LYS A 420 -19.16 6.05 1.24
N LEU A 421 -19.44 5.56 0.06
CA LEU A 421 -19.11 4.20 -0.35
C LEU A 421 -17.75 4.15 -1.05
N GLY A 422 -16.70 3.92 -0.27
CA GLY A 422 -15.32 3.89 -0.75
C GLY A 422 -14.92 5.20 -1.45
N ASN A 423 -14.25 5.10 -2.58
CA ASN A 423 -13.81 6.24 -3.41
C ASN A 423 -14.85 6.66 -4.47
N THR A 424 -16.10 6.23 -4.33
CA THR A 424 -17.20 6.57 -5.26
C THR A 424 -17.94 7.82 -4.84
N ASP A 425 -18.78 8.38 -5.72
CA ASP A 425 -19.73 9.45 -5.40
C ASP A 425 -21.08 8.94 -4.86
N LEU A 426 -21.13 7.65 -4.49
CA LEU A 426 -22.32 7.02 -3.94
C LEU A 426 -22.29 6.98 -2.43
N LEU A 427 -23.50 6.98 -1.82
CA LEU A 427 -23.66 6.85 -0.38
C LEU A 427 -24.43 5.57 -0.06
N GLN A 428 -24.04 4.94 1.04
CA GLN A 428 -24.74 3.83 1.67
C GLN A 428 -25.50 4.36 2.88
N ALA A 429 -26.82 4.10 2.92
CA ALA A 429 -27.65 4.41 4.08
C ALA A 429 -28.15 3.12 4.74
N ASN A 430 -27.97 2.99 6.05
CA ASN A 430 -28.26 1.78 6.82
C ASN A 430 -29.40 1.98 7.79
N MET A 431 -30.31 0.99 7.87
CA MET A 431 -31.32 0.87 8.91
C MET A 431 -31.09 -0.40 9.73
N SER A 432 -30.57 -0.26 10.94
CA SER A 432 -30.17 -1.40 11.79
C SER A 432 -31.34 -2.29 12.22
N SER A 433 -32.55 -1.70 12.39
CA SER A 433 -33.73 -2.44 12.83
C SER A 433 -34.20 -3.53 11.85
N THR A 434 -33.89 -3.37 10.57
CA THR A 434 -34.30 -4.25 9.47
C THR A 434 -33.11 -4.77 8.68
N SER A 435 -31.88 -4.44 9.09
CA SER A 435 -30.66 -4.70 8.30
C SER A 435 -30.80 -4.26 6.85
N THR A 436 -31.52 -3.14 6.62
CA THR A 436 -31.80 -2.61 5.29
C THR A 436 -30.66 -1.72 4.84
N ILE A 437 -30.19 -1.94 3.61
CA ILE A 437 -29.24 -1.07 2.93
C ILE A 437 -29.97 -0.31 1.81
N SER A 438 -29.74 1.00 1.72
CA SER A 438 -30.13 1.82 0.57
C SER A 438 -28.90 2.42 -0.09
N LEU A 439 -28.81 2.31 -1.41
CA LEU A 439 -27.81 2.97 -2.24
C LEU A 439 -28.36 4.33 -2.71
N ILE A 440 -27.58 5.38 -2.54
CA ILE A 440 -27.93 6.75 -2.88
C ILE A 440 -26.92 7.26 -3.91
N ASN A 441 -27.40 7.79 -5.04
CA ASN A 441 -26.55 8.33 -6.08
C ASN A 441 -26.08 9.77 -5.78
N LYS A 442 -25.17 10.30 -6.60
CA LYS A 442 -24.62 11.67 -6.47
C LYS A 442 -25.67 12.80 -6.54
N ASN A 443 -26.90 12.52 -7.00
CA ASN A 443 -28.02 13.45 -7.01
C ASN A 443 -28.93 13.30 -5.78
N MET A 444 -28.47 12.57 -4.76
CA MET A 444 -29.18 12.28 -3.51
C MET A 444 -30.48 11.53 -3.72
N GLN A 445 -30.56 10.70 -4.77
CA GLN A 445 -31.71 9.84 -5.04
C GLN A 445 -31.38 8.41 -4.57
N ILE A 446 -32.33 7.79 -3.88
CA ILE A 446 -32.24 6.36 -3.53
C ILE A 446 -32.47 5.55 -4.80
N VAL A 447 -31.46 4.84 -5.26
CA VAL A 447 -31.49 4.03 -6.48
C VAL A 447 -31.77 2.56 -6.21
N ALA A 448 -31.49 2.08 -5.00
CA ALA A 448 -31.80 0.73 -4.55
C ALA A 448 -32.05 0.69 -3.06
N THR A 449 -32.87 -0.27 -2.64
CA THR A 449 -33.08 -0.63 -1.24
C THR A 449 -33.22 -2.16 -1.16
N MET A 450 -32.54 -2.79 -0.21
CA MET A 450 -32.62 -4.23 0.01
C MET A 450 -32.54 -4.55 1.51
N ASP A 451 -33.42 -5.43 1.98
CA ASP A 451 -33.47 -5.88 3.37
C ASP A 451 -32.54 -7.09 3.59
N ASN A 452 -32.01 -7.21 4.80
CA ASN A 452 -31.07 -8.26 5.18
C ASN A 452 -29.90 -8.39 4.18
N ALA A 453 -29.36 -7.24 3.80
CA ALA A 453 -28.37 -7.14 2.72
C ALA A 453 -27.02 -6.67 3.21
N SER A 454 -26.03 -6.96 2.38
CA SER A 454 -24.66 -6.41 2.45
C SER A 454 -24.34 -5.70 1.15
N ILE A 455 -23.31 -4.85 1.16
CA ILE A 455 -22.82 -4.14 -0.01
C ILE A 455 -21.31 -4.37 -0.14
N ALA A 456 -20.86 -4.59 -1.38
CA ALA A 456 -19.44 -4.70 -1.73
C ALA A 456 -19.13 -3.73 -2.88
N VAL A 457 -17.97 -3.11 -2.82
CA VAL A 457 -17.39 -2.31 -3.91
C VAL A 457 -16.33 -3.18 -4.58
N GLU A 458 -16.61 -3.57 -5.81
CA GLU A 458 -15.71 -4.36 -6.63
C GLU A 458 -14.95 -3.43 -7.59
N ASP A 459 -13.96 -3.94 -8.33
CA ASP A 459 -13.10 -3.13 -9.21
C ASP A 459 -13.84 -2.29 -10.25
N SER A 460 -14.98 -2.78 -10.76
CA SER A 460 -15.73 -2.13 -11.85
C SER A 460 -17.22 -1.96 -11.61
N TYR A 461 -17.74 -2.43 -10.47
CA TYR A 461 -19.16 -2.35 -10.13
C TYR A 461 -19.38 -2.39 -8.61
N ILE A 462 -20.61 -2.12 -8.19
CA ILE A 462 -21.09 -2.26 -6.81
C ILE A 462 -22.09 -3.40 -6.77
N ARG A 463 -21.95 -4.28 -5.79
CA ARG A 463 -22.89 -5.37 -5.52
C ARG A 463 -23.64 -5.12 -4.23
N ILE A 464 -24.98 -5.16 -4.28
CA ILE A 464 -25.85 -5.27 -3.11
C ILE A 464 -26.41 -6.68 -3.11
N TYR A 465 -26.20 -7.42 -2.03
CA TYR A 465 -26.54 -8.83 -2.00
C TYR A 465 -27.14 -9.26 -0.66
N SER A 466 -28.02 -10.26 -0.74
CA SER A 466 -28.59 -10.99 0.38
C SER A 466 -28.46 -12.49 0.11
N ASN A 467 -28.94 -13.33 1.01
CA ASN A 467 -28.96 -14.79 0.80
C ASN A 467 -29.82 -15.24 -0.40
N THR A 468 -30.64 -14.36 -0.97
CA THR A 468 -31.60 -14.72 -2.02
C THR A 468 -31.49 -13.88 -3.29
N GLU A 469 -30.83 -12.74 -3.26
CA GLU A 469 -30.82 -11.77 -4.35
C GLU A 469 -29.49 -11.03 -4.43
N ASN A 470 -28.99 -10.81 -5.68
CA ASN A 470 -27.88 -9.91 -5.99
C ASN A 470 -28.36 -8.82 -6.93
N LYS A 471 -27.94 -7.58 -6.69
CA LYS A 471 -28.09 -6.44 -7.59
C LYS A 471 -26.75 -5.80 -7.84
N TYR A 472 -26.55 -5.36 -9.06
CA TYR A 472 -25.28 -4.79 -9.53
C TYR A 472 -25.52 -3.36 -10.00
N PHE A 473 -24.56 -2.47 -9.72
CA PHE A 473 -24.65 -1.05 -10.08
C PHE A 473 -23.28 -0.57 -10.60
N ASP A 474 -23.31 0.34 -11.56
CA ASP A 474 -22.10 1.09 -11.91
C ASP A 474 -21.78 2.13 -10.83
N PHE A 475 -20.62 2.79 -10.93
CA PHE A 475 -20.21 3.84 -10.00
C PHE A 475 -20.99 5.16 -10.12
N ASN A 476 -21.98 5.25 -11.01
CA ASN A 476 -22.97 6.34 -11.06
C ASN A 476 -24.30 5.96 -10.40
N GLY A 477 -24.45 4.70 -9.96
CA GLY A 477 -25.68 4.17 -9.38
C GLY A 477 -26.72 3.70 -10.40
N ASN A 478 -26.33 3.45 -11.64
CA ASN A 478 -27.19 2.81 -12.63
C ASN A 478 -27.17 1.29 -12.42
N GLU A 479 -28.37 0.68 -12.39
CA GLU A 479 -28.47 -0.78 -12.23
C GLU A 479 -27.96 -1.50 -13.48
N LEU A 480 -27.11 -2.50 -13.26
CA LEU A 480 -26.51 -3.35 -14.29
C LEU A 480 -27.13 -4.74 -14.26
N GLN A 481 -27.30 -5.34 -15.43
CA GLN A 481 -27.66 -6.76 -15.50
C GLN A 481 -26.43 -7.63 -15.24
N ALA A 482 -26.60 -8.80 -14.64
CA ALA A 482 -25.48 -9.73 -14.38
C ALA A 482 -24.62 -10.02 -15.61
N LYS A 483 -25.23 -10.12 -16.80
CA LYS A 483 -24.52 -10.30 -18.09
C LYS A 483 -23.67 -9.10 -18.52
N GLU A 484 -23.96 -7.89 -18.01
CA GLU A 484 -23.17 -6.69 -18.30
C GLU A 484 -21.94 -6.63 -17.38
N VAL A 485 -22.10 -7.15 -16.17
CA VAL A 485 -21.01 -7.27 -15.18
C VAL A 485 -20.09 -8.43 -15.55
N PHE A 486 -20.66 -9.54 -16.02
CA PHE A 486 -19.94 -10.79 -16.34
C PHE A 486 -20.21 -11.20 -17.81
N PRO A 487 -19.60 -10.53 -18.79
CA PRO A 487 -19.96 -10.70 -20.20
C PRO A 487 -19.66 -12.08 -20.81
N ASN A 488 -18.81 -12.89 -20.18
CA ASN A 488 -18.29 -14.14 -20.72
C ASN A 488 -19.06 -15.40 -20.29
N ASN A 489 -20.38 -15.33 -20.09
CA ASN A 489 -21.20 -16.47 -19.63
C ASN A 489 -20.65 -17.15 -18.37
N ARG A 490 -20.13 -16.37 -17.43
CA ARG A 490 -19.52 -16.86 -16.20
C ARG A 490 -20.43 -17.85 -15.48
N LEU A 491 -19.86 -18.95 -15.07
CA LEU A 491 -20.52 -19.90 -14.20
C LEU A 491 -20.25 -19.54 -12.74
N PHE A 492 -21.16 -19.88 -11.85
CA PHE A 492 -21.10 -19.59 -10.44
C PHE A 492 -21.07 -20.89 -9.63
N ALA A 493 -20.21 -20.96 -8.63
CA ALA A 493 -20.13 -22.10 -7.73
C ALA A 493 -21.47 -22.30 -6.99
N LYS A 494 -21.95 -23.53 -6.95
CA LYS A 494 -23.19 -23.90 -6.29
C LYS A 494 -23.05 -25.21 -5.54
N LYS A 495 -23.31 -25.16 -4.23
CA LYS A 495 -23.36 -26.36 -3.41
C LYS A 495 -24.77 -26.98 -3.40
N ILE A 496 -24.88 -28.26 -3.65
CA ILE A 496 -26.13 -29.03 -3.54
C ILE A 496 -25.83 -30.30 -2.72
N GLY A 497 -26.41 -30.39 -1.55
CA GLY A 497 -26.01 -31.41 -0.56
C GLY A 497 -24.59 -31.12 -0.06
N ASN A 498 -23.72 -32.13 -0.12
CA ASN A 498 -22.32 -32.01 0.33
C ASN A 498 -21.32 -31.84 -0.84
N LYS A 499 -21.80 -31.65 -2.06
CA LYS A 499 -20.96 -31.56 -3.25
C LYS A 499 -21.19 -30.26 -4.00
N TRP A 500 -20.12 -29.75 -4.62
CA TRP A 500 -20.11 -28.53 -5.41
C TRP A 500 -20.18 -28.83 -6.90
N GLY A 501 -20.78 -27.92 -7.64
CA GLY A 501 -20.80 -27.83 -9.08
C GLY A 501 -20.96 -26.37 -9.50
N PHE A 502 -21.37 -26.12 -10.77
CA PHE A 502 -21.54 -24.76 -11.25
C PHE A 502 -22.85 -24.56 -12.00
N VAL A 503 -23.42 -23.38 -11.82
CA VAL A 503 -24.68 -22.94 -12.45
C VAL A 503 -24.46 -21.71 -13.33
N ASP A 504 -25.34 -21.49 -14.32
CA ASP A 504 -25.38 -20.25 -15.08
C ASP A 504 -26.16 -19.14 -14.35
N TYR A 505 -26.29 -17.95 -14.97
CA TYR A 505 -27.05 -16.80 -14.43
C TYR A 505 -28.50 -17.10 -14.08
N ASP A 506 -29.12 -18.07 -14.76
CA ASP A 506 -30.50 -18.47 -14.53
C ASP A 506 -30.62 -19.57 -13.45
N GLY A 507 -29.49 -19.97 -12.88
CA GLY A 507 -29.41 -21.02 -11.86
C GLY A 507 -29.46 -22.43 -12.43
N ASN A 508 -29.34 -22.61 -13.75
CA ASN A 508 -29.30 -23.92 -14.35
C ASN A 508 -27.95 -24.57 -14.16
N LEU A 509 -27.95 -25.82 -13.70
CA LEU A 509 -26.73 -26.59 -13.49
C LEU A 509 -25.99 -26.85 -14.81
N LYS A 510 -24.74 -26.40 -14.90
CA LYS A 510 -23.84 -26.59 -16.06
C LYS A 510 -22.76 -27.62 -15.77
N VAL A 511 -22.20 -27.60 -14.57
CA VAL A 511 -21.22 -28.59 -14.11
C VAL A 511 -21.84 -29.33 -12.94
N GLN A 512 -21.83 -30.65 -12.98
CA GLN A 512 -22.48 -31.51 -11.98
C GLN A 512 -21.88 -31.32 -10.59
N ASN A 513 -22.72 -31.47 -9.55
CA ASN A 513 -22.32 -31.41 -8.16
C ASN A 513 -21.61 -32.69 -7.74
N GLU A 514 -20.33 -32.82 -8.06
CA GLU A 514 -19.52 -34.01 -7.75
C GLU A 514 -18.23 -33.69 -7.00
N TYR A 515 -17.84 -32.42 -6.93
CA TYR A 515 -16.59 -31.99 -6.29
C TYR A 515 -16.77 -31.77 -4.78
N ASP A 516 -15.72 -32.05 -4.02
CA ASP A 516 -15.67 -31.81 -2.57
C ASP A 516 -15.57 -30.31 -2.28
N MET A 517 -14.87 -29.56 -3.16
CA MET A 517 -14.68 -28.14 -3.10
C MET A 517 -14.42 -27.57 -4.50
N VAL A 518 -14.75 -26.31 -4.70
CA VAL A 518 -14.45 -25.58 -5.96
C VAL A 518 -14.08 -24.14 -5.66
N THR A 519 -13.44 -23.45 -6.59
CA THR A 519 -13.27 -22.00 -6.56
C THR A 519 -14.22 -21.33 -7.53
N GLU A 520 -14.37 -20.03 -7.43
CA GLU A 520 -15.02 -19.25 -8.50
C GLU A 520 -14.16 -19.26 -9.77
N PHE A 521 -14.81 -19.05 -10.92
CA PHE A 521 -14.08 -18.88 -12.18
C PHE A 521 -13.31 -17.57 -12.18
N ASN A 522 -12.04 -17.65 -12.56
CA ASN A 522 -11.20 -16.47 -12.74
C ASN A 522 -11.51 -15.74 -14.06
N GLU A 523 -10.83 -14.63 -14.31
CA GLU A 523 -10.97 -13.81 -15.53
C GLU A 523 -10.59 -14.54 -16.83
N TYR A 524 -9.85 -15.64 -16.71
CA TYR A 524 -9.41 -16.47 -17.85
C TYR A 524 -10.36 -17.65 -18.15
N GLY A 525 -11.46 -17.77 -17.40
CA GLY A 525 -12.46 -18.84 -17.59
C GLY A 525 -12.06 -20.20 -17.01
N PHE A 526 -11.30 -20.22 -15.92
CA PHE A 526 -10.89 -21.44 -15.22
C PHE A 526 -11.24 -21.41 -13.74
N ALA A 527 -11.60 -22.59 -13.20
CA ALA A 527 -11.89 -22.76 -11.80
C ALA A 527 -11.15 -23.98 -11.23
N GLY A 528 -10.71 -23.86 -9.98
CA GLY A 528 -10.18 -25.00 -9.22
C GLY A 528 -11.31 -25.96 -8.84
N ILE A 529 -11.00 -27.25 -8.86
CA ILE A 529 -11.88 -28.32 -8.36
C ILE A 529 -11.10 -29.22 -7.44
N LYS A 530 -11.73 -29.67 -6.34
CA LYS A 530 -11.15 -30.65 -5.41
C LYS A 530 -11.94 -31.94 -5.45
N LEU A 531 -11.26 -33.05 -5.59
CA LEU A 531 -11.84 -34.38 -5.56
C LEU A 531 -10.90 -35.33 -4.79
N ASP A 532 -11.43 -36.05 -3.79
CA ASP A 532 -10.65 -36.97 -2.96
C ASP A 532 -9.35 -36.34 -2.40
N ASP A 533 -9.48 -35.12 -1.87
CA ASP A 533 -8.39 -34.28 -1.34
C ASP A 533 -7.32 -33.84 -2.33
N LYS A 534 -7.55 -34.03 -3.61
CA LYS A 534 -6.63 -33.58 -4.67
C LYS A 534 -7.27 -32.47 -5.50
N TRP A 535 -6.45 -31.50 -5.89
CA TRP A 535 -6.88 -30.37 -6.71
C TRP A 535 -6.60 -30.57 -8.20
N GLY A 536 -7.50 -30.06 -9.02
CA GLY A 536 -7.40 -29.95 -10.46
C GLY A 536 -8.04 -28.65 -10.95
N VAL A 537 -8.22 -28.50 -12.25
CA VAL A 537 -8.82 -27.32 -12.89
C VAL A 537 -9.79 -27.72 -13.97
N ILE A 538 -10.89 -26.95 -14.08
CA ILE A 538 -11.86 -27.05 -15.17
C ILE A 538 -11.99 -25.72 -15.93
N ASP A 539 -12.42 -25.81 -17.19
CA ASP A 539 -12.86 -24.67 -18.01
C ASP A 539 -14.37 -24.37 -17.80
N GLU A 540 -14.85 -23.26 -18.35
CA GLU A 540 -16.27 -22.83 -18.30
C GLU A 540 -17.26 -23.83 -18.95
N ASN A 541 -16.78 -24.79 -19.71
CA ASN A 541 -17.59 -25.85 -20.27
C ASN A 541 -17.66 -27.10 -19.35
N GLY A 542 -16.93 -27.09 -18.25
CA GLY A 542 -16.82 -28.21 -17.33
C GLY A 542 -15.84 -29.29 -17.76
N ASN A 543 -14.98 -28.99 -18.76
CA ASN A 543 -13.93 -29.93 -19.15
C ASN A 543 -12.76 -29.84 -18.14
N ILE A 544 -12.27 -30.99 -17.71
CA ILE A 544 -11.07 -31.07 -16.88
C ILE A 544 -9.87 -30.64 -17.74
N VAL A 545 -9.23 -29.54 -17.37
CA VAL A 545 -8.02 -29.01 -18.01
C VAL A 545 -6.80 -29.58 -17.30
N VAL A 546 -6.89 -29.71 -15.97
CA VAL A 546 -5.86 -30.33 -15.14
C VAL A 546 -6.54 -31.35 -14.25
N GLU A 547 -6.08 -32.60 -14.32
CA GLU A 547 -6.60 -33.69 -13.50
C GLU A 547 -6.42 -33.40 -12.01
N PRO A 548 -7.39 -33.75 -11.14
CA PRO A 548 -7.30 -33.53 -9.70
C PRO A 548 -6.33 -34.52 -9.03
N VAL A 549 -5.04 -34.28 -9.18
CA VAL A 549 -3.94 -35.14 -8.65
C VAL A 549 -3.00 -34.39 -7.72
N TYR A 550 -3.16 -33.07 -7.57
CA TYR A 550 -2.23 -32.20 -6.85
C TYR A 550 -2.67 -31.93 -5.42
N GLU A 551 -1.70 -31.87 -4.49
CA GLU A 551 -1.90 -31.48 -3.10
C GLU A 551 -1.75 -29.96 -2.95
N LEU A 552 -2.61 -29.37 -2.11
CA LEU A 552 -2.49 -27.98 -1.65
C LEU A 552 -1.64 -27.95 -0.40
N GLU A 553 -0.56 -27.18 -0.40
CA GLU A 553 0.11 -26.82 0.85
C GLU A 553 -0.12 -25.33 1.13
N ASN A 554 -0.39 -25.02 2.40
CA ASN A 554 -0.40 -23.66 2.90
C ASN A 554 0.93 -23.00 2.52
N TYR A 555 0.92 -21.85 1.87
CA TYR A 555 2.08 -21.10 1.37
C TYR A 555 2.71 -21.57 0.06
N SER A 556 2.19 -22.59 -0.60
CA SER A 556 2.60 -22.87 -1.97
C SER A 556 1.67 -22.13 -2.91
N PRO A 557 2.16 -21.26 -3.80
CA PRO A 557 1.33 -20.74 -4.87
C PRO A 557 0.93 -21.94 -5.69
N MET A 558 -0.27 -22.38 -5.45
CA MET A 558 -0.79 -23.41 -6.25
C MET A 558 -1.19 -22.81 -7.50
N PHE A 559 -0.45 -23.09 -8.46
CA PHE A 559 -1.16 -23.43 -9.55
C PHE A 559 -1.09 -22.64 -10.75
N ILE A 560 -0.71 -23.24 -11.68
CA ILE A 560 -1.38 -23.24 -12.94
C ILE A 560 -1.41 -21.84 -13.54
N GLY A 561 -0.24 -21.31 -13.73
CA GLY A 561 0.08 -20.27 -14.63
C GLY A 561 -0.96 -19.18 -14.77
N LYS A 562 -1.34 -18.91 -15.97
CA LYS A 562 -2.37 -17.93 -16.33
C LYS A 562 -3.78 -18.13 -15.75
N PHE A 563 -4.03 -19.23 -15.05
CA PHE A 563 -5.29 -19.47 -14.35
C PHE A 563 -5.45 -18.65 -13.08
N TYR A 564 -4.34 -18.07 -12.57
CA TYR A 564 -4.34 -17.26 -11.38
C TYR A 564 -3.64 -15.94 -11.65
N LYS A 565 -4.17 -14.85 -11.07
CA LYS A 565 -3.47 -13.57 -11.05
C LYS A 565 -2.22 -13.65 -10.19
N ALA A 566 -1.25 -12.78 -10.43
CA ALA A 566 -0.03 -12.69 -9.64
C ALA A 566 -0.30 -12.47 -8.14
N ASP A 567 -1.35 -11.73 -7.78
CA ASP A 567 -1.81 -11.52 -6.40
C ASP A 567 -2.33 -12.80 -5.72
N SER A 568 -2.82 -13.79 -6.47
CA SER A 568 -3.16 -15.12 -5.95
C SER A 568 -1.95 -16.05 -5.77
N TRP A 569 -0.75 -15.58 -5.98
CA TRP A 569 0.49 -16.27 -5.63
C TRP A 569 0.62 -16.57 -4.15
N TYR A 570 0.11 -15.68 -3.35
CA TYR A 570 -0.09 -15.93 -1.95
C TYR A 570 -1.29 -16.85 -1.69
N GLY A 571 -1.75 -17.54 -2.70
CA GLY A 571 -2.79 -18.55 -2.88
C GLY A 571 -3.56 -19.07 -1.69
N TYR A 572 -2.97 -18.81 -0.64
CA TYR A 572 -3.32 -18.99 0.72
C TYR A 572 -4.74 -18.51 1.03
N ASP A 573 -5.04 -17.25 0.71
CA ASP A 573 -6.27 -16.65 1.23
C ASP A 573 -7.49 -16.90 0.36
N PHE A 574 -7.30 -17.05 -0.92
CA PHE A 574 -8.40 -17.24 -1.86
C PHE A 574 -9.18 -18.54 -1.61
N TYR A 575 -8.48 -19.61 -1.21
CA TYR A 575 -9.11 -20.91 -0.93
C TYR A 575 -9.55 -21.07 0.51
N THR A 576 -8.83 -20.47 1.46
CA THR A 576 -9.16 -20.60 2.88
C THR A 576 -10.30 -19.69 3.30
N ASP A 577 -10.44 -18.50 2.72
CA ASP A 577 -11.52 -17.56 3.06
C ASP A 577 -12.89 -18.06 2.57
N GLU A 578 -12.98 -18.69 1.39
CA GLU A 578 -14.22 -19.32 0.94
C GLU A 578 -14.58 -20.56 1.76
N ILE A 579 -13.60 -21.31 2.20
CA ILE A 579 -13.81 -22.49 3.06
C ILE A 579 -14.28 -22.08 4.46
N ASN A 580 -13.69 -21.03 5.04
CA ASN A 580 -14.00 -20.56 6.38
C ASN A 580 -15.31 -19.76 6.46
N ALA A 581 -15.78 -19.18 5.34
CA ALA A 581 -17.05 -18.46 5.29
C ALA A 581 -18.28 -19.39 5.41
N GLU A 582 -18.14 -20.70 5.15
CA GLU A 582 -19.25 -21.66 5.30
C GLU A 582 -19.24 -22.46 6.61
N GLU A 583 -18.16 -22.44 7.42
CA GLU A 583 -18.12 -23.13 8.71
C GLU A 583 -18.57 -22.24 9.88
N ASN A 584 -18.86 -20.96 9.67
CA ASN A 584 -19.49 -20.03 10.60
C ASN A 584 -20.88 -19.61 10.09
#